data_a6d296f588c23dec9e11f1ae569fcdc6
#
_entry.id   a6d296f588c23dec9e11f1ae569fcdc6
#
_cell.length_a   1.000
_cell.length_b   1.000
_cell.length_c   1.000
_cell.angle_alpha   90.00
_cell.angle_beta   90.00
_cell.angle_gamma   90.00
#
_symmetry.space_group_name_H-M   'P 1'
#
loop_
_entity.id
_entity.type
_entity.pdbx_description
1 polymer ?
#
loop_
_entity_poly.entity_id
_entity_poly.type
_entity_poly.pdbx_seq_one_letter_code
_entity_poly.pdbx_strand_id
1 'polypeptide(L)'
;MTVYVSETVLLTRVLIADDSIMLRSGLRKLIEEHSGWVCGEALNGRDAIRRIQQRAPDILILDLCMPVMDGLEAARAINKLAPDLPILLCTPDLPPSLVSMAQGCGIQGTVSKYDGRQIISGVEALLRHETFFCRN
;
A
#
# COMPACT_ATOMS: atom_id res chain seq x y z
N MET A 1 -29.88 -26.57 10.76
CA MET A 1 -28.65 -27.35 10.58
C MET A 1 -27.50 -26.35 10.43
N THR A 2 -26.55 -26.45 11.31
CA THR A 2 -25.39 -25.56 11.25
C THR A 2 -24.38 -26.18 10.30
N VAL A 3 -24.18 -25.56 9.19
CA VAL A 3 -23.12 -25.97 8.27
C VAL A 3 -21.84 -25.30 8.72
N TYR A 4 -20.93 -26.07 9.26
CA TYR A 4 -19.58 -25.60 9.49
C TYR A 4 -18.83 -25.63 8.18
N VAL A 5 -18.96 -24.56 7.43
CA VAL A 5 -17.96 -24.27 6.44
C VAL A 5 -16.69 -24.00 7.24
N SER A 6 -15.60 -24.66 6.92
CA SER A 6 -14.33 -24.23 7.48
C SER A 6 -14.18 -22.75 7.11
N GLU A 7 -14.57 -21.90 8.03
CA GLU A 7 -14.40 -20.47 7.86
C GLU A 7 -12.92 -20.17 7.88
N THR A 8 -12.34 -20.24 6.70
CA THR A 8 -11.10 -19.56 6.49
C THR A 8 -11.45 -18.09 6.53
N VAL A 9 -11.25 -17.46 7.68
CA VAL A 9 -11.35 -16.01 7.77
C VAL A 9 -10.24 -15.46 6.87
N LEU A 10 -10.62 -14.96 5.70
CA LEU A 10 -9.69 -14.28 4.81
C LEU A 10 -9.40 -12.91 5.42
N LEU A 11 -8.28 -12.82 6.14
CA LEU A 11 -7.81 -11.55 6.67
C LEU A 11 -7.26 -10.71 5.53
N THR A 12 -7.71 -9.46 5.46
CA THR A 12 -7.13 -8.49 4.54
C THR A 12 -5.68 -8.23 4.93
N ARG A 13 -4.80 -8.34 3.96
CA ARG A 13 -3.36 -8.22 4.14
C ARG A 13 -2.87 -6.93 3.49
N VAL A 14 -2.22 -6.10 4.29
CA VAL A 14 -1.63 -4.83 3.84
C VAL A 14 -0.11 -4.94 3.94
N LEU A 15 0.59 -4.70 2.86
CA LEU A 15 2.05 -4.60 2.88
C LEU A 15 2.44 -3.13 2.92
N ILE A 16 3.29 -2.77 3.87
CA ILE A 16 3.79 -1.40 4.04
C ILE A 16 5.26 -1.37 3.67
N ALA A 17 5.62 -0.64 2.63
CA ALA A 17 7.00 -0.45 2.18
C ALA A 17 7.45 0.97 2.50
N ASP A 18 8.34 1.10 3.46
CA ASP A 18 8.91 2.36 3.92
C ASP A 18 10.26 2.08 4.58
N ASP A 19 11.27 2.89 4.34
CA ASP A 19 12.59 2.70 4.93
C ASP A 19 12.67 3.15 6.38
N SER A 20 11.70 3.89 6.88
CA SER A 20 11.65 4.35 8.27
C SER A 20 10.91 3.34 9.16
N ILE A 21 11.63 2.77 10.13
CA ILE A 21 11.04 1.86 11.12
C ILE A 21 9.91 2.55 11.89
N MET A 22 10.11 3.80 12.28
CA MET A 22 9.11 4.55 13.05
C MET A 22 7.84 4.77 12.27
N LEU A 23 7.96 5.15 11.00
CA LEU A 23 6.79 5.39 10.14
C LEU A 23 6.05 4.08 9.84
N ARG A 24 6.78 3.00 9.54
CA ARG A 24 6.16 1.68 9.33
C ARG A 24 5.40 1.21 10.57
N SER A 25 6.04 1.31 11.74
CA SER A 25 5.43 0.88 13.01
C SER A 25 4.19 1.70 13.35
N GLY A 26 4.24 3.01 13.16
CA GLY A 26 3.10 3.90 13.41
C GLY A 26 1.95 3.63 12.46
N LEU A 27 2.26 3.42 11.19
CA LEU A 27 1.25 3.13 10.18
C LEU A 27 0.62 1.75 10.39
N ARG A 28 1.43 0.75 10.72
CA ARG A 28 0.96 -0.59 11.07
C ARG A 28 -0.02 -0.53 12.24
N LYS A 29 0.34 0.18 13.29
CA LYS A 29 -0.52 0.35 14.47
C LYS A 29 -1.86 1.00 14.11
N LEU A 30 -1.81 2.06 13.32
CA LEU A 30 -3.00 2.76 12.85
C LEU A 30 -3.93 1.82 12.09
N ILE A 31 -3.39 1.06 11.16
CA ILE A 31 -4.16 0.17 10.29
C ILE A 31 -4.74 -1.00 11.08
N GLU A 32 -3.94 -1.65 11.90
CA GLU A 32 -4.37 -2.83 12.67
C GLU A 32 -5.42 -2.46 13.72
N GLU A 33 -5.30 -1.31 14.36
CA GLU A 33 -6.27 -0.85 15.34
C GLU A 33 -7.59 -0.43 14.70
N HIS A 34 -7.55 0.11 13.49
CA HIS A 34 -8.76 0.59 12.82
C HIS A 34 -9.66 -0.55 12.34
N SER A 35 -9.11 -1.58 11.77
CA SER A 35 -9.91 -2.55 11.00
C SER A 35 -9.58 -4.02 11.26
N GLY A 36 -8.55 -4.29 12.04
CA GLY A 36 -8.05 -5.65 12.23
C GLY A 36 -7.36 -6.22 11.00
N TRP A 37 -7.02 -5.40 10.01
CA TRP A 37 -6.22 -5.84 8.86
C TRP A 37 -4.84 -6.26 9.34
N VAL A 38 -4.26 -7.25 8.67
CA VAL A 38 -2.93 -7.78 9.00
C VAL A 38 -1.88 -7.08 8.15
N CYS A 39 -0.88 -6.49 8.81
CA CYS A 39 0.19 -5.77 8.13
C CYS A 39 1.47 -6.58 8.05
N GLY A 40 2.08 -6.60 6.85
CA GLY A 40 3.47 -6.96 6.66
C GLY A 40 4.29 -5.70 6.39
N GLU A 41 5.60 -5.79 6.54
CA GLU A 41 6.51 -4.65 6.36
C GLU A 41 7.62 -5.00 5.39
N ALA A 42 7.97 -4.03 4.54
CA ALA A 42 9.12 -4.11 3.65
C ALA A 42 10.02 -2.89 3.87
N LEU A 43 11.33 -3.09 3.78
CA LEU A 43 12.33 -2.06 4.10
C LEU A 43 12.59 -1.09 2.94
N ASN A 44 12.31 -1.54 1.71
CA ASN A 44 12.55 -0.78 0.49
C ASN A 44 11.79 -1.44 -0.66
N GLY A 45 11.94 -0.88 -1.86
CA GLY A 45 11.24 -1.39 -3.04
C GLY A 45 11.61 -2.81 -3.43
N ARG A 46 12.87 -3.20 -3.32
CA ARG A 46 13.31 -4.57 -3.62
C ARG A 46 12.74 -5.57 -2.64
N ASP A 47 12.75 -5.22 -1.35
CA ASP A 47 12.17 -6.06 -0.31
C ASP A 47 10.66 -6.22 -0.51
N ALA A 48 9.97 -5.15 -0.94
CA ALA A 48 8.55 -5.21 -1.28
C ALA A 48 8.29 -6.19 -2.42
N ILE A 49 9.07 -6.12 -3.49
CA ILE A 49 8.96 -7.03 -4.64
C ILE A 49 9.13 -8.48 -4.17
N ARG A 50 10.18 -8.75 -3.39
CA ARG A 50 10.47 -10.08 -2.86
C ARG A 50 9.31 -10.62 -2.02
N ARG A 51 8.74 -9.80 -1.16
CA ARG A 51 7.62 -10.20 -0.30
C ARG A 51 6.36 -10.46 -1.10
N ILE A 52 6.09 -9.65 -2.11
CA ILE A 52 4.95 -9.85 -3.01
C ILE A 52 5.07 -11.16 -3.78
N GLN A 53 6.28 -11.51 -4.23
CA GLN A 53 6.54 -12.78 -4.89
C GLN A 53 6.35 -13.99 -3.98
N GLN A 54 6.69 -13.85 -2.71
CA GLN A 54 6.51 -14.92 -1.71
C GLN A 54 5.04 -15.08 -1.34
N ARG A 55 4.35 -13.97 -1.13
CA ARG A 55 2.94 -13.95 -0.76
C ARG A 55 2.32 -12.60 -1.10
N ALA A 56 1.44 -12.59 -2.07
CA ALA A 56 0.78 -11.37 -2.52
C ALA A 56 -0.12 -10.79 -1.42
N PRO A 57 0.03 -9.50 -1.08
CA PRO A 57 -0.92 -8.81 -0.22
C PRO A 57 -2.17 -8.42 -1.01
N ASP A 58 -3.17 -7.90 -0.33
CA ASP A 58 -4.36 -7.35 -0.97
C ASP A 58 -4.15 -5.90 -1.41
N ILE A 59 -3.23 -5.20 -0.77
CA ILE A 59 -2.86 -3.83 -1.11
C ILE A 59 -1.43 -3.55 -0.66
N LEU A 60 -0.74 -2.69 -1.40
CA LEU A 60 0.58 -2.18 -1.07
C LEU A 60 0.49 -0.70 -0.74
N ILE A 61 0.96 -0.30 0.44
CA ILE A 61 1.23 1.10 0.78
C ILE A 61 2.71 1.34 0.56
N LEU A 62 3.03 2.30 -0.29
CA LEU A 62 4.37 2.47 -0.83
C LEU A 62 4.87 3.89 -0.59
N ASP A 63 6.01 4.02 0.07
CA ASP A 63 6.71 5.29 0.22
C ASP A 63 7.38 5.68 -1.10
N LEU A 64 7.41 6.97 -1.40
CA LEU A 64 8.09 7.50 -2.59
C LEU A 64 9.61 7.45 -2.42
N CYS A 65 10.10 7.96 -1.29
CA CYS A 65 11.54 8.14 -1.08
C CYS A 65 12.14 6.98 -0.29
N MET A 66 12.73 6.04 -0.99
CA MET A 66 13.42 4.90 -0.40
C MET A 66 14.79 4.73 -1.05
N PRO A 67 15.78 4.22 -0.30
CA PRO A 67 17.09 3.91 -0.90
C PRO A 67 16.98 2.75 -1.88
N VAL A 68 17.94 2.63 -2.77
CA VAL A 68 18.10 1.57 -3.76
C VAL A 68 17.09 1.64 -4.90
N MET A 69 15.81 1.77 -4.58
CA MET A 69 14.72 1.84 -5.56
C MET A 69 13.62 2.72 -5.00
N ASP A 70 13.32 3.83 -5.64
CA ASP A 70 12.24 4.73 -5.21
C ASP A 70 10.86 4.13 -5.45
N GLY A 71 9.84 4.78 -4.89
CA GLY A 71 8.47 4.25 -4.97
C GLY A 71 7.91 4.16 -6.38
N LEU A 72 8.26 5.08 -7.27
CA LEU A 72 7.77 5.03 -8.66
C LEU A 72 8.42 3.89 -9.44
N GLU A 73 9.72 3.69 -9.26
CA GLU A 73 10.44 2.55 -9.86
C GLU A 73 9.88 1.21 -9.35
N ALA A 74 9.68 1.13 -8.03
CA ALA A 74 9.09 -0.06 -7.40
C ALA A 74 7.69 -0.35 -7.95
N ALA A 75 6.85 0.69 -8.07
CA ALA A 75 5.50 0.55 -8.58
C ALA A 75 5.48 0.01 -10.02
N ARG A 76 6.35 0.53 -10.90
CA ARG A 76 6.46 0.02 -12.27
C ARG A 76 6.80 -1.46 -12.31
N ALA A 77 7.78 -1.88 -11.50
CA ALA A 77 8.20 -3.27 -11.44
C ALA A 77 7.09 -4.16 -10.88
N ILE A 78 6.43 -3.71 -9.82
CA ILE A 78 5.35 -4.44 -9.17
C ILE A 78 4.13 -4.55 -10.09
N ASN A 79 3.81 -3.50 -10.82
CA ASN A 79 2.69 -3.51 -11.75
C ASN A 79 2.87 -4.55 -12.86
N LYS A 80 4.11 -4.83 -13.27
CA LYS A 80 4.40 -5.89 -14.24
C LYS A 80 4.24 -7.28 -13.65
N LEU A 81 4.61 -7.45 -12.37
CA LEU A 81 4.52 -8.73 -11.67
C LEU A 81 3.10 -9.06 -11.22
N ALA A 82 2.39 -8.06 -10.74
CA ALA A 82 1.09 -8.19 -10.12
C ALA A 82 0.19 -7.02 -10.58
N PRO A 83 -0.28 -7.05 -11.83
CA PRO A 83 -1.04 -5.92 -12.40
C PRO A 83 -2.34 -5.61 -11.67
N ASP A 84 -2.90 -6.58 -10.94
CA ASP A 84 -4.15 -6.39 -10.20
C ASP A 84 -3.94 -5.94 -8.75
N LEU A 85 -2.70 -5.83 -8.31
CA LEU A 85 -2.39 -5.38 -6.94
C LEU A 85 -2.56 -3.87 -6.84
N PRO A 86 -3.48 -3.38 -5.98
CA PRO A 86 -3.63 -1.95 -5.76
C PRO A 86 -2.40 -1.38 -5.03
N ILE A 87 -1.95 -0.22 -5.47
CA ILE A 87 -0.82 0.48 -4.87
C ILE A 87 -1.26 1.87 -4.43
N LEU A 88 -1.07 2.17 -3.15
CA LEU A 88 -1.31 3.48 -2.56
C LEU A 88 0.04 4.13 -2.26
N LEU A 89 0.36 5.20 -2.99
CA LEU A 89 1.57 5.96 -2.77
C LEU A 89 1.37 6.90 -1.57
N CYS A 90 2.28 6.84 -0.63
CA CYS A 90 2.21 7.60 0.61
C CYS A 90 3.47 8.48 0.71
N THR A 91 3.30 9.79 0.63
CA THR A 91 4.42 10.74 0.56
C THR A 91 4.07 12.05 1.26
N PRO A 92 5.06 12.81 1.77
CA PRO A 92 4.76 14.08 2.43
C PRO A 92 4.07 15.11 1.52
N ASP A 93 4.48 15.20 0.26
CA ASP A 93 3.97 16.19 -0.69
C ASP A 93 3.39 15.53 -1.93
N LEU A 94 2.28 16.08 -2.41
CA LEU A 94 1.51 15.55 -3.53
C LEU A 94 1.28 16.61 -4.62
N PRO A 95 2.34 17.16 -5.24
CA PRO A 95 2.14 18.08 -6.34
C PRO A 95 1.45 17.38 -7.52
N PRO A 96 0.66 18.10 -8.32
CA PRO A 96 -0.08 17.49 -9.45
C PRO A 96 0.78 16.69 -10.42
N SER A 97 2.03 17.13 -10.64
CA SER A 97 2.97 16.41 -11.51
C SER A 97 3.31 15.03 -10.97
N LEU A 98 3.50 14.91 -9.64
CA LEU A 98 3.76 13.63 -9.01
C LEU A 98 2.54 12.70 -9.11
N VAL A 99 1.35 13.23 -8.89
CA VAL A 99 0.12 12.45 -9.01
C VAL A 99 -0.03 11.89 -10.43
N SER A 100 0.25 12.71 -11.45
CA SER A 100 0.21 12.25 -12.84
C SER A 100 1.26 11.16 -13.11
N MET A 101 2.47 11.32 -12.59
CA MET A 101 3.53 10.30 -12.72
C MET A 101 3.15 8.99 -12.04
N ALA A 102 2.54 9.08 -10.85
CA ALA A 102 2.06 7.91 -10.11
C ALA A 102 1.02 7.13 -10.92
N GLN A 103 0.06 7.82 -11.52
CA GLN A 103 -0.94 7.20 -12.38
C GLN A 103 -0.28 6.47 -13.55
N GLY A 104 0.73 7.06 -14.17
CA GLY A 104 1.49 6.45 -15.26
C GLY A 104 2.30 5.22 -14.85
N CYS A 105 2.55 5.04 -13.57
CA CYS A 105 3.29 3.88 -13.02
C CYS A 105 2.38 2.75 -12.56
N GLY A 106 1.07 2.86 -12.74
CA GLY A 106 0.10 1.84 -12.30
C GLY A 106 -0.28 1.96 -10.84
N ILE A 107 -0.15 3.14 -10.26
CA ILE A 107 -0.58 3.44 -8.89
C ILE A 107 -2.04 3.92 -8.94
N GLN A 108 -2.87 3.44 -8.02
CA GLN A 108 -4.31 3.72 -7.97
C GLN A 108 -4.68 4.78 -6.94
N GLY A 109 -3.77 5.19 -6.09
CA GLY A 109 -4.04 6.23 -5.10
C GLY A 109 -2.80 6.91 -4.58
N THR A 110 -2.99 8.16 -4.12
CA THR A 110 -1.95 8.96 -3.50
C THR A 110 -2.51 9.62 -2.25
N VAL A 111 -1.76 9.57 -1.15
CA VAL A 111 -2.15 10.18 0.13
C VAL A 111 -0.95 10.82 0.82
N SER A 112 -1.21 11.80 1.68
CA SER A 112 -0.17 12.37 2.52
C SER A 112 0.24 11.39 3.62
N LYS A 113 1.55 11.27 3.84
CA LYS A 113 2.14 10.48 4.92
C LYS A 113 1.65 10.88 6.31
N TYR A 114 1.22 12.11 6.47
CA TYR A 114 0.86 12.68 7.75
C TYR A 114 -0.64 12.72 8.01
N ASP A 115 -1.44 12.22 7.08
CA ASP A 115 -2.90 12.21 7.23
C ASP A 115 -3.41 10.77 7.37
N GLY A 116 -3.52 10.32 8.62
CA GLY A 116 -3.96 8.97 8.92
C GLY A 116 -5.37 8.65 8.43
N ARG A 117 -6.26 9.63 8.43
CA ARG A 117 -7.64 9.44 7.94
C ARG A 117 -7.66 9.20 6.43
N GLN A 118 -6.87 9.96 5.69
CA GLN A 118 -6.75 9.77 4.26
C GLN A 118 -6.10 8.43 3.92
N ILE A 119 -5.11 8.02 4.71
CA ILE A 119 -4.47 6.71 4.50
C ILE A 119 -5.51 5.60 4.64
N ILE A 120 -6.30 5.61 5.71
CA ILE A 120 -7.34 4.60 5.92
C ILE A 120 -8.39 4.65 4.81
N SER A 121 -8.88 5.83 4.47
CA SER A 121 -9.87 6.00 3.39
C SER A 121 -9.32 5.53 2.05
N GLY A 122 -8.05 5.81 1.78
CA GLY A 122 -7.37 5.35 0.57
C GLY A 122 -7.28 3.83 0.51
N VAL A 123 -6.88 3.19 1.60
CA VAL A 123 -6.82 1.72 1.67
C VAL A 123 -8.21 1.12 1.42
N GLU A 124 -9.23 1.65 2.08
CA GLU A 124 -10.60 1.18 1.89
C GLU A 124 -11.07 1.32 0.44
N ALA A 125 -10.80 2.47 -0.18
CA ALA A 125 -11.16 2.71 -1.58
C ALA A 125 -10.45 1.72 -2.53
N LEU A 126 -9.14 1.56 -2.37
CA LEU A 126 -8.35 0.67 -3.23
C LEU A 126 -8.75 -0.80 -3.07
N LEU A 127 -9.13 -1.20 -1.85
CA LEU A 127 -9.64 -2.56 -1.61
C LEU A 127 -10.97 -2.81 -2.32
N ARG A 128 -11.74 -1.76 -2.61
CA ARG A 128 -12.95 -1.83 -3.43
C ARG A 128 -12.67 -1.68 -4.92
N HIS A 129 -11.40 -1.64 -5.32
CA HIS A 129 -10.96 -1.40 -6.70
C HIS A 129 -11.38 -0.02 -7.22
N GLU A 130 -11.47 0.96 -6.34
CA GLU A 130 -11.67 2.37 -6.67
C GLU A 130 -10.34 3.11 -6.62
N THR A 131 -10.25 4.23 -7.30
CA THR A 131 -9.07 5.11 -7.21
C THR A 131 -9.24 6.11 -6.07
N PHE A 132 -8.12 6.61 -5.55
CA PHE A 132 -8.13 7.58 -4.45
C PHE A 132 -6.91 8.50 -4.53
N PHE A 133 -7.02 9.56 -5.32
CA PHE A 133 -5.89 10.47 -5.54
C PHE A 133 -6.09 11.78 -4.78
N CYS A 134 -5.34 11.95 -3.68
CA CYS A 134 -5.19 13.23 -3.00
C CYS A 134 -4.06 14.00 -3.65
N ARG A 135 -4.20 15.32 -3.69
CA ARG A 135 -3.18 16.23 -4.22
C ARG A 135 -3.17 17.54 -3.42
N ASN A 136 -2.04 18.19 -3.38
CA ASN A 136 -1.90 19.51 -2.76
C ASN A 136 -2.47 20.60 -3.65
#